data_3743847360cba306b119008c3d781073
#
_entry.id   3743847360cba306b119008c3d781073
#
_cell.length_a   1.000
_cell.length_b   1.000
_cell.length_c   1.000
_cell.angle_alpha   90.00
_cell.angle_beta   90.00
_cell.angle_gamma   90.00
#
_symmetry.space_group_name_H-M   'P 1'
#
loop_
_entity.id
_entity.type
_entity.pdbx_description
1 polymer ?
#
loop_
_entity_poly.entity_id
_entity_poly.type
_entity_poly.pdbx_seq_one_letter_code
_entity_poly.pdbx_strand_id
1 'polypeptide(L)'
;MKLRFFHRNKFRFFFVFIICYFFLINEGFSQNIDSQSKLSSVAFVQGAEAFKKGEWISSVFLFRKALTYSENYNAETLYMLITAEMYAGEYKSAFNDCEQFIQNFYDSPYISYILYHKGRALFYLGEYEKAILVLSDYCHQYPEHEMYASALFWIAESFYASYNYVESKSLYERILNEFPNDSKANAAQYRIETINQRSREEKLLYLLRETGEEYLSAKEAYERQLKLYGSETAEDVRKRMINLQDRNKKLELKVSEYEQQLQQQQLEQAKMKKEYEAIIQKLEGNIKTISENQYSDMIRRLKEKASETQDLLNKKTNVESK
;
A
#
# COMPACT_ATOMS: atom_id res chain seq x y z
N MET A 1 -58.18 -8.72 67.53
CA MET A 1 -56.87 -8.00 67.48
C MET A 1 -55.72 -8.90 67.11
N LYS A 2 -55.86 -9.88 66.14
CA LYS A 2 -54.83 -10.82 65.74
C LYS A 2 -54.53 -10.82 64.23
N LEU A 3 -55.17 -10.00 63.41
CA LEU A 3 -55.01 -10.03 61.94
C LEU A 3 -54.07 -8.93 61.36
N ARG A 4 -53.61 -7.95 62.13
CA ARG A 4 -52.70 -6.87 61.63
C ARG A 4 -51.19 -7.16 61.72
N PHE A 5 -50.76 -8.20 62.45
CA PHE A 5 -49.34 -8.51 62.63
C PHE A 5 -48.76 -9.39 61.52
N PHE A 6 -49.60 -10.16 60.81
CA PHE A 6 -49.12 -11.10 59.79
C PHE A 6 -48.83 -10.45 58.46
N HIS A 7 -49.38 -9.28 58.13
CA HIS A 7 -49.17 -8.58 56.88
C HIS A 7 -47.92 -7.72 56.92
N ARG A 8 -47.40 -7.29 58.06
CA ARG A 8 -46.23 -6.42 58.21
C ARG A 8 -44.93 -7.17 58.08
N ASN A 9 -44.84 -8.45 58.36
CA ASN A 9 -43.67 -9.30 58.20
C ASN A 9 -43.48 -9.77 56.74
N LYS A 10 -44.59 -10.04 56.02
CA LYS A 10 -44.44 -10.42 54.57
C LYS A 10 -43.93 -9.28 53.74
N PHE A 11 -44.25 -8.04 54.02
CA PHE A 11 -43.78 -6.87 53.34
C PHE A 11 -42.28 -6.58 53.62
N ARG A 12 -41.82 -6.85 54.84
CA ARG A 12 -40.39 -6.74 55.19
C ARG A 12 -39.54 -7.81 54.54
N PHE A 13 -40.01 -9.05 54.45
CA PHE A 13 -39.34 -10.13 53.75
C PHE A 13 -39.24 -9.88 52.24
N PHE A 14 -40.29 -9.32 51.65
CA PHE A 14 -40.32 -8.99 50.22
C PHE A 14 -39.36 -7.85 49.88
N PHE A 15 -39.22 -6.87 50.76
CA PHE A 15 -38.29 -5.75 50.59
C PHE A 15 -36.82 -6.19 50.77
N VAL A 16 -36.54 -7.08 51.70
CA VAL A 16 -35.19 -7.68 51.88
C VAL A 16 -34.84 -8.56 50.69
N PHE A 17 -35.78 -9.29 50.10
CA PHE A 17 -35.55 -10.10 48.90
C PHE A 17 -35.25 -9.26 47.66
N ILE A 18 -35.94 -8.11 47.49
CA ILE A 18 -35.69 -7.17 46.41
C ILE A 18 -34.32 -6.52 46.57
N ILE A 19 -33.90 -6.15 47.77
CA ILE A 19 -32.59 -5.56 48.05
C ILE A 19 -31.46 -6.59 47.79
N CYS A 20 -31.63 -7.83 48.27
CA CYS A 20 -30.67 -8.91 47.97
C CYS A 20 -30.59 -9.24 46.47
N TYR A 21 -31.71 -9.23 45.74
CA TYR A 21 -31.73 -9.44 44.31
C TYR A 21 -31.06 -8.30 43.54
N PHE A 22 -31.22 -7.05 44.01
CA PHE A 22 -30.51 -5.89 43.46
C PHE A 22 -29.00 -5.94 43.75
N PHE A 23 -28.59 -6.45 44.91
CA PHE A 23 -27.16 -6.65 45.22
C PHE A 23 -26.53 -7.77 44.40
N LEU A 24 -27.22 -8.89 44.18
CA LEU A 24 -26.73 -10.00 43.35
C LEU A 24 -26.62 -9.63 41.87
N ILE A 25 -27.52 -8.76 41.38
CA ILE A 25 -27.41 -8.23 40.00
C ILE A 25 -26.25 -7.27 39.88
N ASN A 26 -25.98 -6.42 40.86
CA ASN A 26 -24.86 -5.47 40.85
C ASN A 26 -23.48 -6.17 40.92
N GLU A 27 -23.33 -7.23 41.73
CA GLU A 27 -22.08 -7.99 41.80
C GLU A 27 -21.81 -8.77 40.49
N GLY A 28 -22.83 -9.36 39.86
CA GLY A 28 -22.72 -10.03 38.57
C GLY A 28 -22.42 -9.07 37.45
N PHE A 29 -22.91 -7.84 37.49
CA PHE A 29 -22.62 -6.83 36.49
C PHE A 29 -21.20 -6.25 36.64
N SER A 30 -20.72 -6.05 37.87
CA SER A 30 -19.38 -5.57 38.18
C SER A 30 -18.29 -6.57 37.77
N GLN A 31 -18.47 -7.86 38.08
CA GLN A 31 -17.51 -8.92 37.67
C GLN A 31 -17.44 -9.14 36.16
N ASN A 32 -18.56 -8.92 35.46
CA ASN A 32 -18.59 -9.03 33.99
C ASN A 32 -17.88 -7.86 33.32
N ILE A 33 -17.96 -6.66 33.86
CA ILE A 33 -17.23 -5.47 33.35
C ILE A 33 -15.73 -5.63 33.58
N ASP A 34 -15.31 -6.12 34.74
CA ASP A 34 -13.88 -6.31 35.06
C ASP A 34 -13.22 -7.43 34.22
N SER A 35 -13.96 -8.47 33.92
CA SER A 35 -13.47 -9.55 33.02
C SER A 35 -13.44 -9.10 31.56
N GLN A 36 -14.37 -8.28 31.12
CA GLN A 36 -14.41 -7.71 29.78
C GLN A 36 -13.26 -6.71 29.54
N SER A 37 -12.98 -5.83 30.50
CA SER A 37 -11.87 -4.87 30.38
C SER A 37 -10.51 -5.56 30.35
N LYS A 38 -10.32 -6.65 31.10
CA LYS A 38 -9.11 -7.48 30.99
C LYS A 38 -8.97 -8.18 29.64
N LEU A 39 -10.03 -8.74 29.09
CA LEU A 39 -10.02 -9.38 27.76
C LEU A 39 -9.75 -8.37 26.65
N SER A 40 -10.29 -7.17 26.76
CA SER A 40 -10.11 -6.03 25.89
C SER A 40 -8.63 -5.60 25.83
N SER A 41 -8.02 -5.36 26.99
CA SER A 41 -6.61 -4.95 27.09
C SER A 41 -5.65 -6.06 26.62
N VAL A 42 -5.96 -7.32 26.89
CA VAL A 42 -5.17 -8.46 26.39
C VAL A 42 -5.20 -8.56 24.86
N ALA A 43 -6.37 -8.42 24.23
CA ALA A 43 -6.50 -8.47 22.80
C ALA A 43 -5.72 -7.34 22.12
N PHE A 44 -5.77 -6.13 22.67
CA PHE A 44 -5.01 -4.97 22.16
C PHE A 44 -3.50 -5.20 22.28
N VAL A 45 -3.01 -5.61 23.45
CA VAL A 45 -1.58 -5.84 23.67
C VAL A 45 -1.04 -6.95 22.76
N GLN A 46 -1.78 -8.05 22.63
CA GLN A 46 -1.42 -9.13 21.72
C GLN A 46 -1.42 -8.67 20.26
N GLY A 47 -2.38 -7.85 19.87
CA GLY A 47 -2.45 -7.22 18.53
C GLY A 47 -1.24 -6.36 18.25
N ALA A 48 -0.83 -5.53 19.21
CA ALA A 48 0.36 -4.69 19.11
C ALA A 48 1.66 -5.52 19.06
N GLU A 49 1.73 -6.63 19.80
CA GLU A 49 2.87 -7.54 19.72
C GLU A 49 2.95 -8.27 18.37
N ALA A 50 1.83 -8.74 17.84
CA ALA A 50 1.74 -9.32 16.50
C ALA A 50 2.14 -8.30 15.43
N PHE A 51 1.68 -7.06 15.55
CA PHE A 51 2.05 -5.94 14.68
C PHE A 51 3.56 -5.71 14.68
N LYS A 52 4.18 -5.65 15.85
CA LYS A 52 5.62 -5.50 15.98
C LYS A 52 6.42 -6.63 15.33
N LYS A 53 5.89 -7.86 15.37
CA LYS A 53 6.51 -9.03 14.74
C LYS A 53 6.27 -9.12 13.23
N GLY A 54 5.43 -8.25 12.66
CA GLY A 54 5.01 -8.30 11.26
C GLY A 54 4.01 -9.42 10.97
N GLU A 55 3.35 -9.96 11.99
CA GLU A 55 2.29 -10.96 11.88
C GLU A 55 0.96 -10.26 11.56
N TRP A 56 0.88 -9.68 10.34
CA TRP A 56 -0.17 -8.73 9.97
C TRP A 56 -1.58 -9.29 10.10
N ILE A 57 -1.80 -10.52 9.63
CA ILE A 57 -3.13 -11.18 9.70
C ILE A 57 -3.56 -11.40 11.14
N SER A 58 -2.65 -11.87 12.00
CA SER A 58 -2.90 -12.04 13.44
C SER A 58 -3.19 -10.70 14.09
N SER A 59 -2.43 -9.67 13.73
CA SER A 59 -2.62 -8.31 14.24
C SER A 59 -3.99 -7.74 13.87
N VAL A 60 -4.43 -7.87 12.62
CA VAL A 60 -5.76 -7.46 12.15
C VAL A 60 -6.85 -8.16 12.98
N PHE A 61 -6.78 -9.48 13.12
CA PHE A 61 -7.76 -10.23 13.90
C PHE A 61 -7.85 -9.75 15.35
N LEU A 62 -6.70 -9.53 15.99
CA LEU A 62 -6.62 -9.11 17.39
C LEU A 62 -7.08 -7.67 17.60
N PHE A 63 -6.74 -6.74 16.70
CA PHE A 63 -7.24 -5.37 16.77
C PHE A 63 -8.74 -5.29 16.49
N ARG A 64 -9.27 -6.03 15.54
CA ARG A 64 -10.73 -6.12 15.33
C ARG A 64 -11.43 -6.66 16.57
N LYS A 65 -10.85 -7.68 17.21
CA LYS A 65 -11.34 -8.18 18.50
C LYS A 65 -11.26 -7.11 19.60
N ALA A 66 -10.15 -6.36 19.68
CA ALA A 66 -10.02 -5.29 20.66
C ALA A 66 -11.06 -4.18 20.45
N LEU A 67 -11.36 -3.80 19.21
CA LEU A 67 -12.34 -2.79 18.84
C LEU A 67 -13.81 -3.18 19.14
N THR A 68 -14.09 -4.46 19.40
CA THR A 68 -15.44 -4.86 19.85
C THR A 68 -15.77 -4.33 21.25
N TYR A 69 -14.75 -3.89 21.99
CA TYR A 69 -14.90 -3.30 23.31
C TYR A 69 -14.80 -1.78 23.21
N SER A 70 -15.80 -1.07 23.77
CA SER A 70 -15.90 0.39 23.68
C SER A 70 -14.68 1.14 24.23
N GLU A 71 -13.99 0.56 25.20
CA GLU A 71 -12.77 1.12 25.80
C GLU A 71 -11.59 1.24 24.81
N ASN A 72 -11.53 0.35 23.85
CA ASN A 72 -10.49 0.33 22.81
C ASN A 72 -10.92 1.02 21.51
N TYR A 73 -12.16 1.48 21.40
CA TYR A 73 -12.62 2.21 20.24
C TYR A 73 -12.10 3.64 20.28
N ASN A 74 -10.87 3.81 19.84
CA ASN A 74 -10.15 5.09 19.81
C ASN A 74 -9.31 5.21 18.53
N ALA A 75 -8.85 6.42 18.26
CA ALA A 75 -8.10 6.73 17.06
C ALA A 75 -6.81 5.93 16.92
N GLU A 76 -6.09 5.67 18.02
CA GLU A 76 -4.81 4.93 17.98
C GLU A 76 -5.02 3.48 17.57
N THR A 77 -6.00 2.80 18.19
CA THR A 77 -6.30 1.39 17.86
C THR A 77 -6.78 1.23 16.42
N LEU A 78 -7.62 2.15 15.95
CA LEU A 78 -8.13 2.12 14.59
C LEU A 78 -7.03 2.43 13.57
N TYR A 79 -6.12 3.38 13.86
CA TYR A 79 -4.94 3.64 13.06
C TYR A 79 -4.02 2.40 12.94
N MET A 80 -3.78 1.70 14.07
CA MET A 80 -2.97 0.46 14.05
C MET A 80 -3.66 -0.65 13.26
N LEU A 81 -4.98 -0.80 13.37
CA LEU A 81 -5.76 -1.75 12.57
C LEU A 81 -5.60 -1.44 11.08
N ILE A 82 -5.89 -0.21 10.64
CA ILE A 82 -5.79 0.20 9.24
C ILE A 82 -4.38 -0.06 8.69
N THR A 83 -3.36 0.27 9.47
CA THR A 83 -1.97 0.02 9.08
C THR A 83 -1.69 -1.47 8.92
N ALA A 84 -2.17 -2.32 9.85
CA ALA A 84 -2.02 -3.77 9.76
C ALA A 84 -2.76 -4.34 8.55
N GLU A 85 -3.96 -3.87 8.25
CA GLU A 85 -4.76 -4.26 7.07
C GLU A 85 -4.04 -3.92 5.77
N MET A 86 -3.43 -2.73 5.69
CA MET A 86 -2.63 -2.32 4.54
C MET A 86 -1.43 -3.24 4.30
N TYR A 87 -0.79 -3.74 5.36
CA TYR A 87 0.32 -4.70 5.24
C TYR A 87 -0.16 -6.14 5.05
N ALA A 88 -1.34 -6.49 5.54
CA ALA A 88 -1.98 -7.79 5.30
C ALA A 88 -2.54 -7.93 3.88
N GLY A 89 -2.65 -6.82 3.13
CA GLY A 89 -3.26 -6.81 1.79
C GLY A 89 -4.79 -6.73 1.83
N GLU A 90 -5.39 -6.44 2.98
CA GLU A 90 -6.83 -6.29 3.15
C GLU A 90 -7.31 -4.88 2.75
N TYR A 91 -6.97 -4.45 1.52
CA TYR A 91 -7.14 -3.05 1.06
C TYR A 91 -8.58 -2.56 1.12
N LYS A 92 -9.57 -3.44 0.87
CA LYS A 92 -10.99 -3.05 0.94
C LYS A 92 -11.43 -2.75 2.37
N SER A 93 -10.98 -3.54 3.33
CA SER A 93 -11.22 -3.31 4.74
C SER A 93 -10.54 -2.02 5.19
N ALA A 94 -9.25 -1.88 4.88
CA ALA A 94 -8.48 -0.67 5.19
C ALA A 94 -9.14 0.61 4.63
N PHE A 95 -9.66 0.56 3.40
CA PHE A 95 -10.39 1.70 2.83
C PHE A 95 -11.65 2.03 3.64
N ASN A 96 -12.47 1.04 3.98
CA ASN A 96 -13.69 1.25 4.75
C ASN A 96 -13.38 1.79 6.17
N ASP A 97 -12.34 1.25 6.80
CA ASP A 97 -11.92 1.66 8.15
C ASP A 97 -11.28 3.06 8.13
N CYS A 98 -10.60 3.47 7.02
CA CYS A 98 -10.19 4.85 6.80
C CYS A 98 -11.40 5.80 6.74
N GLU A 99 -12.45 5.44 6.00
CA GLU A 99 -13.68 6.25 5.94
C GLU A 99 -14.32 6.41 7.33
N GLN A 100 -14.40 5.32 8.09
CA GLN A 100 -14.92 5.32 9.45
C GLN A 100 -14.05 6.18 10.39
N PHE A 101 -12.72 6.10 10.24
CA PHE A 101 -11.79 6.93 11.01
C PHE A 101 -12.01 8.42 10.74
N ILE A 102 -12.10 8.80 9.46
CA ILE A 102 -12.30 10.19 9.05
C ILE A 102 -13.60 10.75 9.62
N GLN A 103 -14.67 9.94 9.65
CA GLN A 103 -15.96 10.36 10.20
C GLN A 103 -15.93 10.58 11.71
N ASN A 104 -15.19 9.73 12.44
CA ASN A 104 -15.25 9.70 13.91
C ASN A 104 -14.08 10.42 14.61
N PHE A 105 -12.93 10.57 13.92
CA PHE A 105 -11.66 11.03 14.50
C PHE A 105 -10.92 12.05 13.62
N TYR A 106 -11.65 12.93 12.94
CA TYR A 106 -11.07 13.90 12.01
C TYR A 106 -9.99 14.79 12.65
N ASP A 107 -10.14 15.19 13.90
CA ASP A 107 -9.18 16.03 14.63
C ASP A 107 -8.01 15.24 15.26
N SER A 108 -7.91 13.96 14.96
CA SER A 108 -6.84 13.10 15.49
C SER A 108 -5.47 13.43 14.85
N PRO A 109 -4.37 13.31 15.61
CA PRO A 109 -3.02 13.45 15.06
C PRO A 109 -2.68 12.40 14.00
N TYR A 110 -3.46 11.33 13.88
CA TYR A 110 -3.27 10.27 12.87
C TYR A 110 -3.98 10.57 11.54
N ILE A 111 -4.74 11.65 11.42
CA ILE A 111 -5.58 11.92 10.24
C ILE A 111 -4.76 11.97 8.94
N SER A 112 -3.58 12.56 8.97
CA SER A 112 -2.68 12.62 7.81
C SER A 112 -2.25 11.23 7.33
N TYR A 113 -1.91 10.33 8.24
CA TYR A 113 -1.57 8.94 7.90
C TYR A 113 -2.77 8.18 7.35
N ILE A 114 -3.96 8.43 7.88
CA ILE A 114 -5.19 7.79 7.41
C ILE A 114 -5.56 8.23 5.99
N LEU A 115 -5.46 9.52 5.68
CA LEU A 115 -5.68 10.03 4.33
C LEU A 115 -4.68 9.43 3.33
N TYR A 116 -3.41 9.32 3.73
CA TYR A 116 -2.39 8.64 2.95
C TYR A 116 -2.72 7.16 2.72
N HIS A 117 -3.11 6.41 3.77
CA HIS A 117 -3.50 5.01 3.65
C HIS A 117 -4.76 4.82 2.80
N LYS A 118 -5.75 5.72 2.91
CA LYS A 118 -6.94 5.72 2.05
C LYS A 118 -6.57 5.80 0.57
N GLY A 119 -5.67 6.73 0.20
CA GLY A 119 -5.20 6.86 -1.17
C GLY A 119 -4.45 5.63 -1.65
N ARG A 120 -3.58 5.04 -0.82
CA ARG A 120 -2.89 3.78 -1.14
C ARG A 120 -3.85 2.59 -1.28
N ALA A 121 -4.85 2.49 -0.42
CA ALA A 121 -5.86 1.44 -0.51
C ALA A 121 -6.61 1.52 -1.85
N LEU A 122 -7.00 2.72 -2.28
CA LEU A 122 -7.62 2.96 -3.59
C LEU A 122 -6.72 2.51 -4.74
N PHE A 123 -5.42 2.81 -4.67
CA PHE A 123 -4.46 2.33 -5.67
C PHE A 123 -4.47 0.80 -5.79
N TYR A 124 -4.34 0.08 -4.66
CA TYR A 124 -4.35 -1.38 -4.65
C TYR A 124 -5.69 -1.99 -5.05
N LEU A 125 -6.79 -1.26 -4.90
CA LEU A 125 -8.12 -1.64 -5.39
C LEU A 125 -8.31 -1.38 -6.90
N GLY A 126 -7.32 -0.79 -7.58
CA GLY A 126 -7.40 -0.42 -8.99
C GLY A 126 -8.19 0.86 -9.28
N GLU A 127 -8.58 1.60 -8.25
CA GLU A 127 -9.34 2.85 -8.34
C GLU A 127 -8.37 4.04 -8.52
N TYR A 128 -7.57 4.01 -9.59
CA TYR A 128 -6.42 4.90 -9.78
C TYR A 128 -6.80 6.38 -9.80
N GLU A 129 -7.89 6.75 -10.46
CA GLU A 129 -8.35 8.15 -10.53
C GLU A 129 -8.72 8.69 -9.14
N LYS A 130 -9.38 7.87 -8.33
CA LYS A 130 -9.72 8.25 -6.96
C LYS A 130 -8.49 8.31 -6.06
N ALA A 131 -7.53 7.40 -6.27
CA ALA A 131 -6.25 7.41 -5.55
C ALA A 131 -5.48 8.71 -5.84
N ILE A 132 -5.40 9.12 -7.11
CA ILE A 132 -4.77 10.39 -7.52
C ILE A 132 -5.44 11.56 -6.82
N LEU A 133 -6.78 11.62 -6.83
CA LEU A 133 -7.52 12.72 -6.21
C LEU A 133 -7.22 12.80 -4.70
N VAL A 134 -7.42 11.71 -3.98
CA VAL A 134 -7.23 11.66 -2.52
C VAL A 134 -5.79 11.97 -2.11
N LEU A 135 -4.80 11.44 -2.84
CA LEU A 135 -3.39 11.68 -2.55
C LEU A 135 -2.95 13.10 -2.95
N SER A 136 -3.54 13.69 -4.00
CA SER A 136 -3.28 15.08 -4.37
C SER A 136 -3.83 16.05 -3.32
N ASP A 137 -5.06 15.79 -2.83
CA ASP A 137 -5.63 16.57 -1.72
C ASP A 137 -4.77 16.44 -0.46
N TYR A 138 -4.29 15.23 -0.16
CA TYR A 138 -3.34 14.99 0.93
C TYR A 138 -2.06 15.82 0.77
N CYS A 139 -1.43 15.79 -0.40
CA CYS A 139 -0.21 16.55 -0.66
C CYS A 139 -0.44 18.07 -0.54
N HIS A 140 -1.61 18.54 -0.90
CA HIS A 140 -1.97 19.94 -0.75
C HIS A 140 -2.17 20.34 0.71
N GLN A 141 -2.80 19.48 1.51
CA GLN A 141 -3.08 19.76 2.92
C GLN A 141 -1.86 19.55 3.84
N TYR A 142 -0.96 18.64 3.48
CA TYR A 142 0.18 18.24 4.32
C TYR A 142 1.52 18.27 3.58
N PRO A 143 1.96 19.43 3.04
CA PRO A 143 3.15 19.52 2.20
C PRO A 143 4.46 19.19 2.93
N GLU A 144 4.51 19.37 4.26
CA GLU A 144 5.70 19.10 5.09
C GLU A 144 5.64 17.73 5.82
N HIS A 145 4.63 16.92 5.52
CA HIS A 145 4.47 15.64 6.22
C HIS A 145 5.47 14.59 5.69
N GLU A 146 5.97 13.73 6.56
CA GLU A 146 6.96 12.70 6.22
C GLU A 146 6.50 11.72 5.11
N MET A 147 5.19 11.54 4.94
CA MET A 147 4.63 10.69 3.87
C MET A 147 4.44 11.43 2.54
N TYR A 148 4.84 12.71 2.43
CA TYR A 148 4.62 13.51 1.23
C TYR A 148 5.27 12.90 -0.02
N ALA A 149 6.56 12.56 0.03
CA ALA A 149 7.27 11.93 -1.07
C ALA A 149 6.66 10.56 -1.43
N SER A 150 6.25 9.80 -0.41
CA SER A 150 5.53 8.54 -0.60
C SER A 150 4.15 8.74 -1.24
N ALA A 151 3.44 9.82 -0.93
CA ALA A 151 2.16 10.14 -1.57
C ALA A 151 2.36 10.50 -3.05
N LEU A 152 3.35 11.32 -3.37
CA LEU A 152 3.74 11.62 -4.76
C LEU A 152 4.08 10.33 -5.54
N PHE A 153 4.78 9.40 -4.90
CA PHE A 153 5.09 8.11 -5.49
C PHE A 153 3.82 7.31 -5.86
N TRP A 154 2.84 7.24 -4.97
CA TRP A 154 1.59 6.52 -5.25
C TRP A 154 0.70 7.22 -6.27
N ILE A 155 0.75 8.54 -6.36
CA ILE A 155 0.15 9.29 -7.47
C ILE A 155 0.81 8.89 -8.79
N ALA A 156 2.16 8.88 -8.83
CA ALA A 156 2.92 8.46 -10.00
C ALA A 156 2.64 7.01 -10.40
N GLU A 157 2.57 6.08 -9.44
CA GLU A 157 2.19 4.68 -9.68
C GLU A 157 0.76 4.57 -10.24
N SER A 158 -0.17 5.42 -9.77
CA SER A 158 -1.54 5.45 -10.30
C SER A 158 -1.58 5.92 -11.76
N PHE A 159 -0.82 6.96 -12.11
CA PHE A 159 -0.65 7.37 -13.50
C PHE A 159 0.03 6.28 -14.34
N TYR A 160 1.06 5.63 -13.80
CA TYR A 160 1.74 4.53 -14.48
C TYR A 160 0.80 3.37 -14.78
N ALA A 161 -0.02 2.96 -13.79
CA ALA A 161 -0.99 1.89 -13.94
C ALA A 161 -2.13 2.24 -14.93
N SER A 162 -2.42 3.54 -15.07
CA SER A 162 -3.37 4.07 -16.06
C SER A 162 -2.73 4.35 -17.43
N TYR A 163 -1.50 3.91 -17.68
CA TYR A 163 -0.74 4.12 -18.91
C TYR A 163 -0.39 5.59 -19.22
N ASN A 164 -0.53 6.50 -18.27
CA ASN A 164 -0.14 7.91 -18.39
C ASN A 164 1.33 8.08 -18.00
N TYR A 165 2.22 7.60 -18.87
CA TYR A 165 3.67 7.50 -18.58
C TYR A 165 4.37 8.85 -18.48
N VAL A 166 3.87 9.89 -19.17
CA VAL A 166 4.47 11.22 -19.17
C VAL A 166 4.29 11.88 -17.80
N GLU A 167 3.06 11.89 -17.29
CA GLU A 167 2.71 12.43 -15.98
C GLU A 167 3.38 11.64 -14.86
N SER A 168 3.36 10.32 -14.99
CA SER A 168 4.03 9.41 -14.06
C SER A 168 5.52 9.71 -13.96
N LYS A 169 6.22 9.80 -15.09
CA LYS A 169 7.65 10.10 -15.15
C LYS A 169 7.99 11.45 -14.53
N SER A 170 7.21 12.50 -14.82
CA SER A 170 7.39 13.83 -14.25
C SER A 170 7.35 13.81 -12.72
N LEU A 171 6.41 13.05 -12.13
CA LEU A 171 6.30 12.92 -10.68
C LEU A 171 7.47 12.11 -10.08
N TYR A 172 7.93 11.03 -10.73
CA TYR A 172 9.12 10.32 -10.28
C TYR A 172 10.37 11.20 -10.34
N GLU A 173 10.56 11.97 -11.40
CA GLU A 173 11.67 12.94 -11.53
C GLU A 173 11.59 14.00 -10.41
N ARG A 174 10.41 14.46 -10.07
CA ARG A 174 10.19 15.36 -8.96
C ARG A 174 10.62 14.74 -7.62
N ILE A 175 10.28 13.47 -7.38
CA ILE A 175 10.72 12.77 -6.15
C ILE A 175 12.24 12.71 -6.08
N LEU A 176 12.94 12.40 -7.18
CA LEU A 176 14.40 12.34 -7.20
C LEU A 176 15.05 13.71 -6.95
N ASN A 177 14.45 14.78 -7.46
CA ASN A 177 15.01 16.12 -7.34
C ASN A 177 14.73 16.75 -5.97
N GLU A 178 13.53 16.60 -5.43
CA GLU A 178 13.11 17.23 -4.19
C GLU A 178 13.39 16.34 -2.95
N PHE A 179 13.35 15.02 -3.11
CA PHE A 179 13.46 14.04 -2.01
C PHE A 179 14.48 12.91 -2.30
N PRO A 180 15.74 13.22 -2.66
CA PRO A 180 16.71 12.20 -3.12
C PRO A 180 17.06 11.16 -2.06
N ASN A 181 16.86 11.46 -0.78
CA ASN A 181 17.13 10.57 0.35
C ASN A 181 15.89 9.83 0.86
N ASP A 182 14.73 10.03 0.24
CA ASP A 182 13.51 9.33 0.64
C ASP A 182 13.57 7.84 0.25
N SER A 183 12.85 7.02 0.99
CA SER A 183 12.74 5.58 0.77
C SER A 183 12.19 5.23 -0.62
N LYS A 184 11.44 6.14 -1.25
CA LYS A 184 10.85 5.97 -2.59
C LYS A 184 11.74 6.43 -3.74
N ALA A 185 12.86 7.14 -3.47
CA ALA A 185 13.74 7.64 -4.51
C ALA A 185 14.27 6.52 -5.42
N ASN A 186 14.79 5.42 -4.85
CA ASN A 186 15.28 4.30 -5.64
C ASN A 186 14.18 3.63 -6.49
N ALA A 187 12.98 3.50 -5.95
CA ALA A 187 11.84 2.95 -6.68
C ALA A 187 11.40 3.89 -7.83
N ALA A 188 11.41 5.20 -7.59
CA ALA A 188 11.12 6.21 -8.61
C ALA A 188 12.16 6.16 -9.75
N GLN A 189 13.45 6.06 -9.42
CA GLN A 189 14.53 5.89 -10.41
C GLN A 189 14.29 4.65 -11.28
N TYR A 190 14.01 3.51 -10.68
CA TYR A 190 13.70 2.28 -11.40
C TYR A 190 12.51 2.46 -12.36
N ARG A 191 11.45 3.15 -11.92
CA ARG A 191 10.27 3.41 -12.76
C ARG A 191 10.61 4.31 -13.96
N ILE A 192 11.42 5.35 -13.76
CA ILE A 192 11.90 6.21 -14.86
C ILE A 192 12.64 5.39 -15.89
N GLU A 193 13.56 4.52 -15.47
CA GLU A 193 14.31 3.66 -16.38
C GLU A 193 13.38 2.71 -17.16
N THR A 194 12.38 2.14 -16.48
CA THR A 194 11.37 1.28 -17.10
C THR A 194 10.56 2.02 -18.16
N ILE A 195 10.12 3.26 -17.87
CA ILE A 195 9.39 4.11 -18.83
C ILE A 195 10.28 4.46 -20.02
N ASN A 196 11.52 4.87 -19.77
CA ASN A 196 12.47 5.23 -20.81
C ASN A 196 12.76 4.06 -21.74
N GLN A 197 12.88 2.85 -21.18
CA GLN A 197 13.09 1.67 -21.99
C GLN A 197 11.89 1.35 -22.86
N ARG A 198 10.68 1.34 -22.28
CA ARG A 198 9.45 1.12 -23.05
C ARG A 198 9.37 2.09 -24.24
N SER A 199 9.67 3.36 -24.00
CA SER A 199 9.71 4.37 -25.07
C SER A 199 10.75 4.03 -26.16
N ARG A 200 11.93 3.52 -25.76
CA ARG A 200 12.94 3.06 -26.73
C ARG A 200 12.46 1.85 -27.51
N GLU A 201 11.85 0.88 -26.86
CA GLU A 201 11.30 -0.32 -27.50
C GLU A 201 10.20 0.03 -28.50
N GLU A 202 9.25 0.90 -28.12
CA GLU A 202 8.19 1.37 -29.01
C GLU A 202 8.76 2.08 -30.26
N LYS A 203 9.79 2.92 -30.06
CA LYS A 203 10.49 3.58 -31.17
C LYS A 203 11.20 2.60 -32.08
N LEU A 204 11.86 1.58 -31.51
CA LEU A 204 12.54 0.54 -32.31
C LEU A 204 11.54 -0.30 -33.11
N LEU A 205 10.42 -0.68 -32.51
CA LEU A 205 9.34 -1.40 -33.19
C LEU A 205 8.74 -0.58 -34.31
N TYR A 206 8.55 0.72 -34.10
CA TYR A 206 8.09 1.65 -35.15
C TYR A 206 9.07 1.69 -36.33
N LEU A 207 10.37 1.87 -36.06
CA LEU A 207 11.40 1.90 -37.11
C LEU A 207 11.52 0.56 -37.85
N LEU A 208 11.41 -0.56 -37.14
CA LEU A 208 11.44 -1.89 -37.73
C LEU A 208 10.24 -2.09 -38.69
N ARG A 209 9.07 -1.65 -38.28
CA ARG A 209 7.87 -1.70 -39.09
C ARG A 209 8.00 -0.83 -40.36
N GLU A 210 8.44 0.41 -40.21
CA GLU A 210 8.63 1.35 -41.31
C GLU A 210 9.65 0.82 -42.33
N THR A 211 10.78 0.29 -41.85
CA THR A 211 11.80 -0.33 -42.76
C THR A 211 11.28 -1.59 -43.44
N GLY A 212 10.43 -2.38 -42.76
CA GLY A 212 9.77 -3.54 -43.34
C GLY A 212 8.76 -3.17 -44.43
N GLU A 213 7.97 -2.12 -44.23
CA GLU A 213 7.03 -1.61 -45.22
C GLU A 213 7.76 -1.02 -46.46
N GLU A 214 8.83 -0.25 -46.24
CA GLU A 214 9.70 0.21 -47.33
C GLU A 214 10.29 -0.93 -48.13
N TYR A 215 10.80 -1.98 -47.49
CA TYR A 215 11.33 -3.17 -48.13
C TYR A 215 10.30 -3.88 -49.01
N LEU A 216 9.07 -4.10 -48.46
CA LEU A 216 7.96 -4.71 -49.21
C LEU A 216 7.58 -3.87 -50.45
N SER A 217 7.47 -2.57 -50.25
CA SER A 217 7.15 -1.61 -51.35
C SER A 217 8.24 -1.64 -52.44
N ALA A 218 9.51 -1.64 -52.05
CA ALA A 218 10.61 -1.75 -52.99
C ALA A 218 10.61 -3.08 -53.76
N LYS A 219 10.31 -4.19 -53.04
CA LYS A 219 10.18 -5.52 -53.65
C LYS A 219 9.05 -5.58 -54.68
N GLU A 220 7.86 -5.06 -54.32
CA GLU A 220 6.73 -5.02 -55.24
C GLU A 220 6.98 -4.11 -56.47
N ALA A 221 7.64 -2.98 -56.29
CA ALA A 221 8.07 -2.12 -57.38
C ALA A 221 9.03 -2.84 -58.33
N TYR A 222 10.00 -3.61 -57.78
CA TYR A 222 10.92 -4.41 -58.54
C TYR A 222 10.21 -5.54 -59.31
N GLU A 223 9.30 -6.27 -58.68
CA GLU A 223 8.52 -7.31 -59.35
C GLU A 223 7.65 -6.77 -60.49
N ARG A 224 7.06 -5.55 -60.29
CA ARG A 224 6.33 -4.80 -61.33
C ARG A 224 7.25 -4.41 -62.49
N GLN A 225 8.47 -3.92 -62.19
CA GLN A 225 9.47 -3.61 -63.22
C GLN A 225 9.89 -4.87 -63.98
N LEU A 226 10.14 -5.97 -63.33
CA LEU A 226 10.48 -7.23 -64.00
C LEU A 226 9.37 -7.72 -64.93
N LYS A 227 8.11 -7.50 -64.62
CA LYS A 227 6.97 -7.84 -65.49
C LYS A 227 6.85 -6.91 -66.70
N LEU A 228 7.21 -5.63 -66.55
CA LEU A 228 7.12 -4.64 -67.58
C LEU A 228 8.34 -4.68 -68.55
N TYR A 229 9.53 -5.06 -68.07
CA TYR A 229 10.77 -5.02 -68.84
C TYR A 229 11.20 -6.39 -69.38
N GLY A 230 10.27 -7.21 -69.81
CA GLY A 230 10.60 -8.45 -70.54
C GLY A 230 11.45 -8.27 -71.83
N SER A 231 12.01 -7.06 -72.09
CA SER A 231 12.85 -6.73 -73.22
C SER A 231 14.17 -5.99 -72.88
N GLU A 232 14.48 -5.77 -71.57
CA GLU A 232 15.78 -5.14 -71.23
C GLU A 232 16.91 -6.17 -71.19
N THR A 233 18.14 -5.68 -71.56
CA THR A 233 19.33 -6.52 -71.65
C THR A 233 19.64 -7.18 -70.30
N ALA A 234 20.07 -8.44 -70.32
CA ALA A 234 20.40 -9.22 -69.12
C ALA A 234 21.41 -8.52 -68.18
N GLU A 235 22.16 -7.58 -68.68
CA GLU A 235 23.14 -6.78 -67.95
C GLU A 235 22.53 -5.71 -67.04
N ASP A 236 21.46 -5.06 -67.46
CA ASP A 236 20.77 -4.06 -66.64
C ASP A 236 19.98 -4.71 -65.54
N VAL A 237 19.38 -5.85 -65.79
CA VAL A 237 18.70 -6.68 -64.77
C VAL A 237 19.73 -7.16 -63.71
N ARG A 238 20.94 -7.53 -64.16
CA ARG A 238 22.00 -7.95 -63.25
C ARG A 238 22.54 -6.83 -62.39
N LYS A 239 22.69 -5.62 -62.91
CA LYS A 239 23.09 -4.42 -62.11
C LYS A 239 22.04 -4.03 -61.09
N ARG A 240 20.75 -4.10 -61.44
CA ARG A 240 19.66 -3.85 -60.48
C ARG A 240 19.57 -4.91 -59.40
N MET A 241 19.78 -6.18 -59.75
CA MET A 241 19.82 -7.27 -58.77
C MET A 241 20.97 -7.08 -57.76
N ILE A 242 22.14 -6.70 -58.21
CA ILE A 242 23.30 -6.43 -57.33
C ILE A 242 22.98 -5.27 -56.40
N ASN A 243 22.38 -4.18 -56.91
CA ASN A 243 22.04 -3.01 -56.11
C ASN A 243 20.97 -3.32 -55.02
N LEU A 244 19.99 -4.18 -55.33
CA LEU A 244 18.96 -4.64 -54.39
C LEU A 244 19.58 -5.63 -53.38
N GLN A 245 20.47 -6.50 -53.77
CA GLN A 245 21.19 -7.37 -52.83
C GLN A 245 22.05 -6.58 -51.85
N ASP A 246 22.72 -5.53 -52.32
CA ASP A 246 23.51 -4.63 -51.46
C ASP A 246 22.60 -3.84 -50.48
N ARG A 247 21.43 -3.41 -50.96
CA ARG A 247 20.46 -2.72 -50.11
C ARG A 247 19.86 -3.66 -49.07
N ASN A 248 19.49 -4.87 -49.44
CA ASN A 248 19.04 -5.91 -48.54
C ASN A 248 20.08 -6.25 -47.48
N LYS A 249 21.33 -6.43 -47.89
CA LYS A 249 22.43 -6.70 -46.97
C LYS A 249 22.67 -5.56 -46.00
N LYS A 250 22.49 -4.31 -46.39
CA LYS A 250 22.53 -3.14 -45.51
C LYS A 250 21.36 -3.10 -44.52
N LEU A 251 20.17 -3.51 -44.98
CA LEU A 251 18.99 -3.59 -44.11
C LEU A 251 19.11 -4.73 -43.09
N GLU A 252 19.58 -5.90 -43.52
CA GLU A 252 19.87 -7.05 -42.64
C GLU A 252 20.92 -6.70 -41.58
N LEU A 253 21.98 -5.95 -41.94
CA LEU A 253 22.95 -5.46 -40.98
C LEU A 253 22.32 -4.51 -39.94
N LYS A 254 21.47 -3.59 -40.40
CA LYS A 254 20.78 -2.70 -39.48
C LYS A 254 19.81 -3.44 -38.55
N VAL A 255 19.07 -4.40 -39.06
CA VAL A 255 18.19 -5.26 -38.24
C VAL A 255 19.05 -6.02 -37.21
N SER A 256 20.14 -6.61 -37.61
CA SER A 256 21.07 -7.31 -36.70
C SER A 256 21.70 -6.38 -35.66
N GLU A 257 22.04 -5.13 -36.01
CA GLU A 257 22.51 -4.11 -35.06
C GLU A 257 21.41 -3.74 -34.04
N TYR A 258 20.18 -3.58 -34.50
CA TYR A 258 19.06 -3.28 -33.59
C TYR A 258 18.71 -4.46 -32.70
N GLU A 259 18.77 -5.69 -33.21
CA GLU A 259 18.56 -6.90 -32.39
C GLU A 259 19.66 -7.04 -31.32
N GLN A 260 20.93 -6.75 -31.67
CA GLN A 260 22.01 -6.74 -30.69
C GLN A 260 21.88 -5.67 -29.65
N GLN A 261 21.44 -4.46 -30.04
CA GLN A 261 21.15 -3.37 -29.10
C GLN A 261 20.01 -3.73 -28.16
N LEU A 262 18.96 -4.33 -28.68
CA LEU A 262 17.81 -4.80 -27.89
C LEU A 262 18.25 -5.88 -26.88
N GLN A 263 19.04 -6.85 -27.35
CA GLN A 263 19.55 -7.93 -26.50
C GLN A 263 20.50 -7.40 -25.40
N GLN A 264 21.34 -6.43 -25.73
CA GLN A 264 22.22 -5.79 -24.77
C GLN A 264 21.44 -4.99 -23.73
N GLN A 265 20.40 -4.25 -24.15
CA GLN A 265 19.50 -3.55 -23.25
C GLN A 265 18.72 -4.49 -22.32
N GLN A 266 18.23 -5.61 -22.85
CA GLN A 266 17.55 -6.63 -22.02
C GLN A 266 18.50 -7.22 -20.97
N LEU A 267 19.76 -7.41 -21.32
CA LEU A 267 20.79 -7.90 -20.39
C LEU A 267 21.10 -6.88 -19.29
N GLU A 268 21.23 -5.61 -19.66
CA GLU A 268 21.45 -4.51 -18.71
C GLU A 268 20.27 -4.35 -17.74
N GLN A 269 19.03 -4.49 -18.25
CA GLN A 269 17.84 -4.47 -17.40
C GLN A 269 17.80 -5.64 -16.43
N ALA A 270 18.12 -6.83 -16.91
CA ALA A 270 18.13 -7.99 -16.04
C ALA A 270 19.16 -7.82 -14.90
N LYS A 271 20.27 -7.12 -15.18
CA LYS A 271 21.28 -6.76 -14.16
C LYS A 271 20.73 -5.70 -13.21
N MET A 272 20.18 -4.59 -13.73
CA MET A 272 19.59 -3.54 -12.93
C MET A 272 18.44 -4.08 -12.06
N LYS A 273 17.55 -4.91 -12.64
CA LYS A 273 16.47 -5.52 -11.90
C LYS A 273 16.98 -6.31 -10.69
N LYS A 274 18.03 -7.11 -10.86
CA LYS A 274 18.66 -7.85 -9.76
C LYS A 274 19.30 -6.93 -8.73
N GLU A 275 19.93 -5.84 -9.16
CA GLU A 275 20.51 -4.85 -8.24
C GLU A 275 19.42 -4.14 -7.44
N TYR A 276 18.33 -3.71 -8.10
CA TYR A 276 17.19 -3.09 -7.42
C TYR A 276 16.46 -4.05 -6.48
N GLU A 277 16.28 -5.33 -6.87
CA GLU A 277 15.73 -6.35 -5.98
C GLU A 277 16.61 -6.54 -4.73
N ALA A 278 17.93 -6.55 -4.90
CA ALA A 278 18.87 -6.63 -3.78
C ALA A 278 18.85 -5.37 -2.89
N ILE A 279 18.70 -4.18 -3.49
CA ILE A 279 18.55 -2.91 -2.76
C ILE A 279 17.22 -2.89 -2.01
N ILE A 280 16.11 -3.31 -2.66
CA ILE A 280 14.79 -3.40 -2.03
C ILE A 280 14.84 -4.34 -0.82
N GLN A 281 15.41 -5.54 -0.95
CA GLN A 281 15.59 -6.47 0.17
C GLN A 281 16.41 -5.85 1.32
N LYS A 282 17.46 -5.09 0.98
CA LYS A 282 18.30 -4.41 1.97
C LYS A 282 17.56 -3.27 2.67
N LEU A 283 16.73 -2.54 1.93
CA LEU A 283 15.89 -1.47 2.46
C LEU A 283 14.74 -2.02 3.29
N GLU A 284 14.10 -3.10 2.87
CA GLU A 284 13.07 -3.78 3.66
C GLU A 284 13.64 -4.30 4.99
N GLY A 285 14.86 -4.84 4.97
CA GLY A 285 15.61 -5.20 6.18
C GLY A 285 15.88 -3.99 7.09
N ASN A 286 16.28 -2.85 6.51
CA ASN A 286 16.54 -1.63 7.24
C ASN A 286 15.25 -0.96 7.76
N ILE A 287 14.17 -0.97 6.96
CA ILE A 287 12.85 -0.50 7.37
C ILE A 287 12.31 -1.32 8.53
N LYS A 288 12.52 -2.64 8.50
CA LYS A 288 12.15 -3.52 9.59
C LYS A 288 12.86 -3.14 10.90
N THR A 289 14.15 -2.80 10.84
CA THR A 289 14.93 -2.37 12.02
C THR A 289 14.58 -0.96 12.48
N ILE A 290 14.25 -0.02 11.56
CA ILE A 290 13.85 1.36 11.91
C ILE A 290 12.42 1.38 12.46
N SER A 291 11.50 0.65 11.86
CA SER A 291 10.13 0.50 12.37
C SER A 291 10.14 -0.19 13.74
N GLU A 292 10.95 -1.22 13.93
CA GLU A 292 11.12 -1.87 15.24
C GLU A 292 11.54 -0.91 16.35
N ASN A 293 12.35 0.10 16.05
CA ASN A 293 12.77 1.11 17.02
C ASN A 293 11.67 2.13 17.33
N GLN A 294 10.96 2.64 16.32
CA GLN A 294 9.85 3.59 16.50
C GLN A 294 8.66 2.94 17.22
N TYR A 295 8.27 1.73 16.79
CA TYR A 295 7.18 1.00 17.44
C TYR A 295 7.57 0.48 18.82
N SER A 296 8.85 0.19 19.08
CA SER A 296 9.30 -0.24 20.42
C SER A 296 9.13 0.86 21.48
N ASP A 297 9.34 2.11 21.12
CA ASP A 297 9.12 3.25 22.01
C ASP A 297 7.62 3.48 22.27
N MET A 298 6.79 3.33 21.25
CA MET A 298 5.33 3.44 21.38
C MET A 298 4.77 2.30 22.23
N ILE A 299 5.19 1.05 22.00
CA ILE A 299 4.81 -0.11 22.80
C ILE A 299 5.34 0.00 24.24
N ARG A 300 6.54 0.56 24.45
CA ARG A 300 7.04 0.84 25.79
C ARG A 300 6.12 1.81 26.54
N ARG A 301 5.75 2.93 25.94
CA ARG A 301 4.80 3.91 26.51
C ARG A 301 3.43 3.31 26.80
N LEU A 302 2.94 2.42 25.91
CA LEU A 302 1.68 1.72 26.12
C LEU A 302 1.78 0.70 27.27
N LYS A 303 2.90 -0.02 27.40
CA LYS A 303 3.15 -0.91 28.54
C LYS A 303 3.28 -0.16 29.87
N GLU A 304 3.93 1.00 29.86
CA GLU A 304 4.01 1.90 31.03
C GLU A 304 2.61 2.37 31.45
N LYS A 305 1.78 2.83 30.51
CA LYS A 305 0.39 3.22 30.79
C LYS A 305 -0.48 2.04 31.26
N ALA A 306 -0.32 0.86 30.68
CA ALA A 306 -1.03 -0.35 31.11
C ALA A 306 -0.62 -0.75 32.51
N SER A 307 0.69 -0.64 32.87
CA SER A 307 1.21 -0.88 34.20
C SER A 307 0.67 0.14 35.22
N GLU A 308 0.65 1.43 34.88
CA GLU A 308 0.08 2.49 35.72
C GLU A 308 -1.41 2.27 35.96
N THR A 309 -2.17 1.86 34.93
CA THR A 309 -3.60 1.52 35.08
C THR A 309 -3.80 0.28 35.95
N GLN A 310 -2.93 -0.72 35.84
CA GLN A 310 -2.95 -1.92 36.68
C GLN A 310 -2.64 -1.57 38.15
N ASP A 311 -1.66 -0.69 38.39
CA ASP A 311 -1.29 -0.23 39.72
C ASP A 311 -2.40 0.64 40.35
N LEU A 312 -3.09 1.45 39.56
CA LEU A 312 -4.27 2.21 39.99
C LEU A 312 -5.45 1.29 40.34
N LEU A 313 -5.67 0.24 39.55
CA LEU A 313 -6.66 -0.80 39.83
C LEU A 313 -6.31 -1.58 41.11
N ASN A 314 -5.05 -1.97 41.26
CA ASN A 314 -4.58 -2.68 42.47
C ASN A 314 -4.64 -1.80 43.74
N LYS A 315 -4.40 -0.48 43.60
CA LYS A 315 -4.61 0.49 44.70
C LYS A 315 -6.09 0.65 45.06
N LYS A 316 -6.99 0.64 44.07
CA LYS A 316 -8.41 0.73 44.28
C LYS A 316 -8.97 -0.50 44.99
N THR A 317 -8.54 -1.70 44.57
CA THR A 317 -8.95 -2.97 45.21
C THR A 317 -8.39 -3.12 46.63
N ASN A 318 -7.22 -2.54 46.93
CA ASN A 318 -6.66 -2.53 48.29
C ASN A 318 -7.29 -1.48 49.24
N VAL A 319 -7.98 -0.47 48.68
CA VAL A 319 -8.73 0.53 49.49
C VAL A 319 -10.14 0.03 49.84
N GLU A 320 -10.72 -0.84 49.00
CA GLU A 320 -12.01 -1.46 49.23
C GLU A 320 -11.95 -2.70 50.15
N SER A 321 -10.76 -3.19 50.48
CA SER A 321 -10.48 -4.34 51.38
C SER A 321 -10.05 -3.93 52.78
N LYS A 322 -10.05 -2.66 53.14
CA LYS A 322 -9.88 -2.13 54.48
C LYS A 322 -11.17 -1.44 54.97
#